data_312140e069767a3cc44343a2637adb5e
#
_entry.id   312140e069767a3cc44343a2637adb5e
#
_cell.length_a   1.000
_cell.length_b   1.000
_cell.length_c   1.000
_cell.angle_alpha   90.00
_cell.angle_beta   90.00
_cell.angle_gamma   90.00
#
_symmetry.space_group_name_H-M   'P 1'
#
loop_
_entity.id
_entity.type
_entity.pdbx_description
1 polymer ?
#
loop_
_entity_poly.entity_id
_entity_poly.type
_entity_poly.pdbx_seq_one_letter_code
_entity_poly.pdbx_strand_id
1 'polypeptide(L)'
;MKKLFTLALVCAFSINAFSQMGFGGFGGFQVNNDNLKYSEKFSDINYAGDDNAYHTLDIYLPEEVKDSYPVVIHIYGSAWFSNNSKGAADLNTICAALLKAGYAVVTPNHRAISDAKYPAQIHDIKAVIRFVRGEAKKYKFDTSFVGISGFSSGGHLASLAATTTGEKIYKLGTESVDLEGSLGNY
;
A
#
# COMPACT_ATOMS: atom_id res chain seq x y z
N MET A 1 33.57 -17.00 15.53
CA MET A 1 32.89 -16.05 16.41
C MET A 1 33.15 -14.63 15.92
N LYS A 2 32.37 -14.13 15.00
CA LYS A 2 32.30 -12.69 14.57
C LYS A 2 31.09 -12.56 13.68
N LYS A 3 30.18 -11.65 14.02
CA LYS A 3 29.02 -11.12 13.32
C LYS A 3 27.70 -11.35 14.07
N LEU A 4 27.53 -10.63 15.16
CA LEU A 4 26.25 -10.39 15.80
C LEU A 4 26.25 -8.98 16.46
N PHE A 5 26.46 -7.92 15.66
CA PHE A 5 26.40 -6.54 16.16
C PHE A 5 26.09 -5.57 15.02
N THR A 6 24.90 -5.65 14.43
CA THR A 6 24.44 -4.58 13.53
C THR A 6 22.91 -4.50 13.39
N LEU A 7 22.13 -5.00 14.35
CA LEU A 7 20.67 -4.93 14.28
C LEU A 7 20.00 -4.16 15.43
N ALA A 8 20.75 -3.47 16.26
CA ALA A 8 20.20 -2.79 17.46
C ALA A 8 20.05 -1.26 17.33
N LEU A 9 20.41 -0.64 16.20
CA LEU A 9 20.46 0.83 16.11
C LEU A 9 19.32 1.47 15.30
N VAL A 10 18.41 0.70 14.72
CA VAL A 10 17.30 1.25 13.91
C VAL A 10 16.01 1.46 14.73
N CYS A 11 15.87 0.85 15.89
CA CYS A 11 14.68 1.01 16.72
C CYS A 11 14.64 2.24 17.65
N ALA A 12 15.75 2.93 17.85
CA ALA A 12 15.81 4.03 18.82
C ALA A 12 15.36 5.40 18.25
N PHE A 13 15.26 5.57 16.94
CA PHE A 13 14.86 6.85 16.33
C PHE A 13 13.35 7.03 16.17
N SER A 14 12.55 5.98 16.30
CA SER A 14 11.11 6.03 16.10
C SER A 14 10.29 6.41 17.35
N ILE A 15 10.89 6.40 18.54
CA ILE A 15 10.15 6.67 19.79
C ILE A 15 9.96 8.17 20.04
N ASN A 16 10.85 9.02 19.58
CA ASN A 16 10.74 10.47 19.79
C ASN A 16 9.77 11.17 18.80
N ALA A 17 9.47 10.58 17.66
CA ALA A 17 8.47 11.12 16.75
C ALA A 17 7.02 10.85 17.21
N PHE A 18 6.81 9.80 18.01
CA PHE A 18 5.50 9.41 18.50
C PHE A 18 5.04 10.23 19.71
N SER A 19 5.95 10.81 20.48
CA SER A 19 5.62 11.61 21.68
C SER A 19 5.18 13.04 21.36
N GLN A 20 5.39 13.52 20.13
CA GLN A 20 4.90 14.84 19.68
C GLN A 20 3.55 14.79 18.90
N MET A 21 3.06 13.59 18.59
CA MET A 21 1.69 13.42 18.13
C MET A 21 0.78 13.34 19.36
N GLY A 22 0.33 14.49 19.86
CA GLY A 22 -0.69 14.56 20.89
C GLY A 22 -1.91 13.73 20.47
N PHE A 23 -2.34 12.82 21.31
CA PHE A 23 -3.55 11.99 21.19
C PHE A 23 -4.81 12.84 21.41
N GLY A 24 -4.87 13.99 20.77
CA GLY A 24 -5.94 14.97 20.87
C GLY A 24 -6.47 15.34 19.50
N GLY A 25 -7.54 14.69 19.08
CA GLY A 25 -8.42 15.14 18.00
C GLY A 25 -7.83 14.98 16.60
N PHE A 26 -8.38 14.07 15.81
CA PHE A 26 -8.25 14.03 14.36
C PHE A 26 -8.96 15.25 13.72
N GLY A 27 -8.52 16.45 14.08
CA GLY A 27 -8.88 17.68 13.41
C GLY A 27 -7.91 17.94 12.28
N GLY A 28 -8.39 17.73 11.05
CA GLY A 28 -7.89 18.21 9.76
C GLY A 28 -6.45 18.72 9.69
N PHE A 29 -5.46 17.83 9.75
CA PHE A 29 -4.16 18.15 9.18
C PHE A 29 -4.36 18.31 7.67
N GLN A 30 -4.27 19.52 7.17
CA GLN A 30 -4.07 19.74 5.74
C GLN A 30 -2.69 19.16 5.42
N VAL A 31 -2.67 17.96 4.84
CA VAL A 31 -1.44 17.36 4.34
C VAL A 31 -1.02 18.19 3.15
N ASN A 32 0.04 18.98 3.33
CA ASN A 32 0.64 19.70 2.20
C ASN A 32 1.29 18.66 1.27
N ASN A 33 0.79 18.56 0.05
CA ASN A 33 1.28 17.64 -0.98
C ASN A 33 2.05 18.36 -2.09
N ASP A 34 2.71 19.49 -1.80
CA ASP A 34 3.39 20.33 -2.78
C ASP A 34 4.49 19.60 -3.57
N ASN A 35 5.10 18.58 -2.96
CA ASN A 35 6.12 17.76 -3.61
C ASN A 35 5.54 16.62 -4.45
N LEU A 36 4.25 16.29 -4.29
CA LEU A 36 3.59 15.21 -5.01
C LEU A 36 3.27 15.66 -6.43
N LYS A 37 4.11 15.27 -7.38
CA LYS A 37 3.95 15.58 -8.80
C LYS A 37 3.71 14.32 -9.60
N TYR A 38 2.73 14.37 -10.50
CA TYR A 38 2.32 13.23 -11.32
C TYR A 38 1.71 13.72 -12.64
N SER A 39 1.78 12.90 -13.68
CA SER A 39 1.13 13.18 -14.97
C SER A 39 -0.35 12.85 -14.94
N GLU A 40 -0.74 11.79 -14.22
CA GLU A 40 -2.11 11.29 -14.16
C GLU A 40 -2.39 10.69 -12.77
N LYS A 41 -3.64 10.88 -12.29
CA LYS A 41 -4.14 10.28 -11.07
C LYS A 41 -5.48 9.59 -11.33
N PHE A 42 -5.60 8.37 -10.87
CA PHE A 42 -6.87 7.64 -10.78
C PHE A 42 -7.25 7.52 -9.31
N SER A 43 -8.43 8.00 -8.95
CA SER A 43 -8.89 8.02 -7.55
C SER A 43 -10.01 7.02 -7.32
N ASP A 44 -10.06 6.49 -6.10
CA ASP A 44 -11.15 5.66 -5.59
C ASP A 44 -11.49 4.44 -6.48
N ILE A 45 -10.45 3.85 -7.08
CA ILE A 45 -10.62 2.65 -7.89
C ILE A 45 -10.90 1.46 -6.97
N ASN A 46 -12.05 0.81 -7.13
CA ASN A 46 -12.36 -0.42 -6.43
C ASN A 46 -11.48 -1.57 -6.94
N TYR A 47 -10.70 -2.18 -6.05
CA TYR A 47 -9.75 -3.23 -6.41
C TYR A 47 -10.29 -4.65 -6.18
N ALA A 48 -11.42 -4.77 -5.48
CA ALA A 48 -12.01 -6.06 -5.11
C ALA A 48 -13.20 -6.45 -5.99
N GLY A 49 -13.77 -5.50 -6.74
CA GLY A 49 -14.95 -5.75 -7.57
C GLY A 49 -16.24 -5.93 -6.77
N ASP A 50 -16.24 -5.48 -5.51
CA ASP A 50 -17.38 -5.52 -4.59
C ASP A 50 -17.91 -4.11 -4.27
N ASP A 51 -18.97 -4.03 -3.47
CA ASP A 51 -19.58 -2.76 -3.05
C ASP A 51 -18.95 -2.17 -1.77
N ASN A 52 -17.81 -2.71 -1.30
CA ASN A 52 -17.16 -2.24 -0.09
C ASN A 52 -16.43 -0.92 -0.35
N ALA A 53 -16.89 0.17 0.27
CA ALA A 53 -16.30 1.50 0.13
C ALA A 53 -14.82 1.58 0.57
N TYR A 54 -14.36 0.63 1.37
CA TYR A 54 -12.97 0.58 1.84
C TYR A 54 -12.04 -0.24 0.92
N HIS A 55 -12.59 -0.94 -0.06
CA HIS A 55 -11.80 -1.65 -1.06
C HIS A 55 -11.44 -0.74 -2.24
N THR A 56 -10.94 0.45 -1.94
CA THR A 56 -10.53 1.45 -2.93
C THR A 56 -9.05 1.76 -2.85
N LEU A 57 -8.48 2.18 -3.96
CA LEU A 57 -7.10 2.65 -4.05
C LEU A 57 -6.99 3.88 -4.95
N ASP A 58 -5.89 4.63 -4.78
CA ASP A 58 -5.48 5.66 -5.72
C ASP A 58 -4.22 5.21 -6.46
N ILE A 59 -4.12 5.61 -7.73
CA ILE A 59 -2.96 5.37 -8.59
C ILE A 59 -2.41 6.71 -9.03
N TYR A 60 -1.10 6.88 -8.94
CA TYR A 60 -0.37 8.05 -9.42
C TYR A 60 0.67 7.60 -10.43
N LEU A 61 0.68 8.21 -11.61
CA LEU A 61 1.70 7.95 -12.63
C LEU A 61 2.76 9.07 -12.61
N PRO A 62 4.05 8.74 -12.82
CA PRO A 62 5.13 9.73 -12.86
C PRO A 62 4.87 10.89 -13.84
N GLU A 63 5.51 12.04 -13.60
CA GLU A 63 5.44 13.18 -14.53
C GLU A 63 5.99 12.82 -15.93
N GLU A 64 7.07 12.03 -15.97
CA GLU A 64 7.61 11.51 -17.22
C GLU A 64 6.69 10.45 -17.81
N VAL A 65 6.09 10.76 -18.95
CA VAL A 65 5.14 9.86 -19.62
C VAL A 65 5.88 8.74 -20.33
N LYS A 66 5.53 7.49 -19.98
CA LYS A 66 6.07 6.25 -20.57
C LYS A 66 4.94 5.29 -20.96
N ASP A 67 5.29 4.28 -21.75
CA ASP A 67 4.36 3.21 -22.13
C ASP A 67 4.04 2.28 -20.96
N SER A 68 5.00 2.10 -20.02
CA SER A 68 4.77 1.35 -18.79
C SER A 68 5.70 1.82 -17.67
N TYR A 69 5.31 1.55 -16.41
CA TYR A 69 6.02 1.97 -15.20
C TYR A 69 6.19 0.79 -14.25
N PRO A 70 7.37 0.57 -13.68
CA PRO A 70 7.48 -0.28 -12.51
C PRO A 70 6.59 0.29 -11.39
N VAL A 71 5.98 -0.55 -10.58
CA VAL A 71 4.95 -0.12 -9.63
C VAL A 71 5.35 -0.40 -8.19
N VAL A 72 5.04 0.55 -7.30
CA VAL A 72 5.17 0.37 -5.85
C VAL A 72 3.82 0.61 -5.19
N ILE A 73 3.38 -0.37 -4.40
CA ILE A 73 2.22 -0.26 -3.51
C ILE A 73 2.74 0.30 -2.19
N HIS A 74 2.23 1.45 -1.75
CA HIS A 74 2.61 2.07 -0.49
C HIS A 74 1.42 2.16 0.46
N ILE A 75 1.53 1.52 1.64
CA ILE A 75 0.44 1.32 2.60
C ILE A 75 0.60 2.26 3.78
N TYR A 76 -0.44 3.03 4.11
CA TYR A 76 -0.45 3.93 5.26
C TYR A 76 -0.35 3.19 6.61
N GLY A 77 0.06 3.92 7.64
CA GLY A 77 0.05 3.47 9.03
C GLY A 77 -1.16 4.02 9.79
N SER A 78 -1.86 3.16 10.53
CA SER A 78 -3.02 3.56 11.34
C SER A 78 -3.20 2.68 12.59
N ALA A 79 -2.18 1.89 12.96
CA ALA A 79 -2.31 0.81 13.95
C ALA A 79 -3.52 -0.12 13.66
N TRP A 80 -3.87 -0.28 12.38
CA TRP A 80 -5.04 -1.02 11.84
C TRP A 80 -6.41 -0.45 12.22
N PHE A 81 -6.48 0.74 12.80
CA PHE A 81 -7.76 1.37 13.21
C PHE A 81 -8.46 2.16 12.10
N SER A 82 -7.81 2.45 10.98
CA SER A 82 -8.42 3.17 9.86
C SER A 82 -8.60 2.27 8.64
N ASN A 83 -9.74 2.45 7.98
CA ASN A 83 -10.10 1.81 6.73
C ASN A 83 -10.16 2.79 5.54
N ASN A 84 -9.90 4.08 5.78
CA ASN A 84 -9.95 5.13 4.76
C ASN A 84 -8.84 6.17 4.97
N SER A 85 -7.59 5.75 4.86
CA SER A 85 -6.42 6.62 5.06
C SER A 85 -5.40 6.56 3.93
N LYS A 86 -5.79 6.10 2.74
CA LYS A 86 -4.88 6.07 1.57
C LYS A 86 -4.28 7.45 1.24
N GLY A 87 -5.01 8.55 1.52
CA GLY A 87 -4.52 9.91 1.38
C GLY A 87 -3.47 10.31 2.41
N ALA A 88 -3.26 9.55 3.49
CA ALA A 88 -2.24 9.75 4.51
C ALA A 88 -1.03 8.79 4.31
N ALA A 89 -0.86 8.22 3.14
CA ALA A 89 0.18 7.27 2.80
C ALA A 89 1.55 7.92 2.50
N ASP A 90 1.92 8.96 3.25
CA ASP A 90 3.20 9.69 3.07
C ASP A 90 3.42 10.20 1.63
N LEU A 91 2.39 10.83 1.09
CA LEU A 91 2.34 11.26 -0.31
C LEU A 91 3.44 12.28 -0.63
N ASN A 92 3.77 13.16 0.32
CA ASN A 92 4.66 14.30 0.08
C ASN A 92 6.16 13.96 0.16
N THR A 93 6.53 12.82 0.71
CA THR A 93 7.94 12.39 0.84
C THR A 93 8.20 11.07 0.10
N ILE A 94 7.77 9.94 0.63
CA ILE A 94 8.06 8.63 0.03
C ILE A 94 7.39 8.48 -1.33
N CYS A 95 6.08 8.75 -1.44
CA CYS A 95 5.37 8.62 -2.71
C CYS A 95 5.90 9.62 -3.77
N ALA A 96 6.17 10.86 -3.37
CA ALA A 96 6.76 11.86 -4.25
C ALA A 96 8.16 11.44 -4.75
N ALA A 97 8.99 10.87 -3.87
CA ALA A 97 10.31 10.36 -4.25
C ALA A 97 10.23 9.17 -5.22
N LEU A 98 9.28 8.25 -5.01
CA LEU A 98 9.04 7.12 -5.90
C LEU A 98 8.57 7.58 -7.28
N LEU A 99 7.61 8.52 -7.34
CA LEU A 99 7.15 9.12 -8.61
C LEU A 99 8.29 9.80 -9.35
N LYS A 100 9.09 10.61 -8.64
CA LYS A 100 10.28 11.25 -9.22
C LYS A 100 11.30 10.24 -9.74
N ALA A 101 11.41 9.06 -9.13
CA ALA A 101 12.27 7.98 -9.58
C ALA A 101 11.66 7.14 -10.74
N GLY A 102 10.46 7.49 -11.20
CA GLY A 102 9.82 6.86 -12.36
C GLY A 102 8.93 5.65 -12.02
N TYR A 103 8.59 5.43 -10.76
CA TYR A 103 7.65 4.37 -10.35
C TYR A 103 6.22 4.88 -10.36
N ALA A 104 5.28 4.11 -10.87
CA ALA A 104 3.87 4.29 -10.54
C ALA A 104 3.65 3.97 -9.05
N VAL A 105 2.83 4.77 -8.37
CA VAL A 105 2.54 4.59 -6.95
C VAL A 105 1.06 4.24 -6.78
N VAL A 106 0.79 3.19 -6.02
CA VAL A 106 -0.55 2.73 -5.66
C VAL A 106 -0.72 2.85 -4.16
N THR A 107 -1.71 3.62 -3.70
CA THR A 107 -2.02 3.77 -2.27
C THR A 107 -3.39 3.17 -1.97
N PRO A 108 -3.46 1.98 -1.36
CA PRO A 108 -4.73 1.33 -1.06
C PRO A 108 -5.30 1.73 0.30
N ASN A 109 -6.62 1.69 0.41
CA ASN A 109 -7.32 1.45 1.66
C ASN A 109 -7.38 -0.06 1.94
N HIS A 110 -7.63 -0.42 3.17
CA HIS A 110 -7.89 -1.78 3.62
C HIS A 110 -8.84 -1.75 4.82
N ARG A 111 -9.50 -2.86 5.12
CA ARG A 111 -10.37 -2.97 6.29
C ARG A 111 -9.61 -2.68 7.59
N ALA A 112 -10.25 -1.97 8.51
CA ALA A 112 -9.77 -1.80 9.87
C ALA A 112 -10.09 -3.04 10.74
N ILE A 113 -9.52 -3.09 11.94
CA ILE A 113 -9.84 -4.16 12.91
C ILE A 113 -11.28 -4.07 13.42
N SER A 114 -11.91 -2.90 13.33
CA SER A 114 -13.34 -2.70 13.61
C SER A 114 -14.25 -3.32 12.54
N ASP A 115 -13.78 -3.39 11.28
CA ASP A 115 -14.56 -3.92 10.17
C ASP A 115 -14.47 -5.44 10.11
N ALA A 116 -13.26 -5.97 10.29
CA ALA A 116 -13.01 -7.40 10.27
C ALA A 116 -11.72 -7.76 11.03
N LYS A 117 -11.76 -8.91 11.69
CA LYS A 117 -10.59 -9.46 12.40
C LYS A 117 -9.51 -9.92 11.40
N TYR A 118 -8.27 -10.00 11.90
CA TYR A 118 -7.18 -10.69 11.19
C TYR A 118 -7.65 -12.09 10.74
N PRO A 119 -7.35 -12.50 9.52
CA PRO A 119 -6.39 -11.96 8.55
C PRO A 119 -7.00 -11.03 7.46
N ALA A 120 -8.14 -10.40 7.67
CA ALA A 120 -8.83 -9.60 6.66
C ALA A 120 -7.94 -8.54 6.01
N GLN A 121 -7.13 -7.85 6.79
CA GLN A 121 -6.26 -6.76 6.31
C GLN A 121 -5.22 -7.24 5.30
N ILE A 122 -4.59 -8.39 5.56
CA ILE A 122 -3.63 -8.96 4.61
C ILE A 122 -4.31 -9.53 3.36
N HIS A 123 -5.54 -10.03 3.48
CA HIS A 123 -6.33 -10.44 2.32
C HIS A 123 -6.59 -9.26 1.37
N ASP A 124 -6.92 -8.08 1.91
CA ASP A 124 -7.14 -6.87 1.14
C ASP A 124 -5.86 -6.46 0.40
N ILE A 125 -4.72 -6.45 1.07
CA ILE A 125 -3.44 -6.12 0.43
C ILE A 125 -3.07 -7.13 -0.66
N LYS A 126 -3.34 -8.42 -0.46
CA LYS A 126 -3.14 -9.41 -1.51
C LYS A 126 -4.11 -9.23 -2.69
N ALA A 127 -5.33 -8.75 -2.44
CA ALA A 127 -6.26 -8.37 -3.51
C ALA A 127 -5.72 -7.18 -4.31
N VAL A 128 -5.13 -6.18 -3.64
CA VAL A 128 -4.46 -5.04 -4.32
C VAL A 128 -3.32 -5.53 -5.22
N ILE A 129 -2.49 -6.47 -4.76
CA ILE A 129 -1.41 -7.03 -5.58
C ILE A 129 -1.96 -7.73 -6.83
N ARG A 130 -3.05 -8.50 -6.68
CA ARG A 130 -3.73 -9.14 -7.82
C ARG A 130 -4.30 -8.12 -8.78
N PHE A 131 -4.98 -7.08 -8.26
CA PHE A 131 -5.50 -5.99 -9.06
C PHE A 131 -4.40 -5.31 -9.89
N VAL A 132 -3.27 -4.94 -9.28
CA VAL A 132 -2.13 -4.33 -9.97
C VAL A 132 -1.65 -5.19 -11.13
N ARG A 133 -1.59 -6.51 -10.96
CA ARG A 133 -1.18 -7.44 -12.01
C ARG A 133 -2.24 -7.65 -13.08
N GLY A 134 -3.51 -7.80 -12.66
CA GLY A 134 -4.63 -8.02 -13.59
C GLY A 134 -4.92 -6.80 -14.48
N GLU A 135 -4.82 -5.61 -13.90
CA GLU A 135 -5.12 -4.34 -14.59
C GLU A 135 -3.88 -3.64 -15.19
N ALA A 136 -2.77 -4.36 -15.30
CA ALA A 136 -1.49 -3.81 -15.72
C ALA A 136 -1.55 -3.04 -17.05
N LYS A 137 -2.23 -3.59 -18.04
CA LYS A 137 -2.38 -2.94 -19.36
C LYS A 137 -3.17 -1.62 -19.27
N LYS A 138 -4.21 -1.59 -18.44
CA LYS A 138 -5.09 -0.44 -18.30
C LYS A 138 -4.38 0.76 -17.66
N TYR A 139 -3.59 0.48 -16.62
CA TYR A 139 -2.88 1.51 -15.84
C TYR A 139 -1.39 1.62 -16.19
N LYS A 140 -0.95 1.00 -17.28
CA LYS A 140 0.44 1.04 -17.75
C LYS A 140 1.45 0.53 -16.72
N PHE A 141 1.12 -0.52 -15.96
CA PHE A 141 2.07 -1.11 -15.01
C PHE A 141 3.00 -2.11 -15.70
N ASP A 142 4.30 -2.00 -15.40
CA ASP A 142 5.28 -3.06 -15.66
C ASP A 142 5.30 -4.00 -14.46
N THR A 143 4.64 -5.15 -14.61
CA THR A 143 4.53 -6.16 -13.54
C THR A 143 5.75 -7.05 -13.41
N SER A 144 6.80 -6.84 -14.20
CA SER A 144 8.12 -7.46 -13.96
C SER A 144 8.74 -6.95 -12.65
N PHE A 145 8.32 -5.75 -12.20
CA PHE A 145 8.66 -5.20 -10.89
C PHE A 145 7.42 -4.68 -10.17
N VAL A 146 7.03 -5.37 -9.10
CA VAL A 146 5.99 -4.93 -8.16
C VAL A 146 6.60 -4.83 -6.77
N GLY A 147 6.90 -3.61 -6.35
CA GLY A 147 7.38 -3.32 -4.99
C GLY A 147 6.22 -3.11 -4.03
N ILE A 148 6.47 -3.39 -2.75
CA ILE A 148 5.52 -3.10 -1.68
C ILE A 148 6.24 -2.47 -0.50
N SER A 149 5.66 -1.43 0.07
CA SER A 149 6.20 -0.70 1.20
C SER A 149 5.08 -0.16 2.08
N GLY A 150 5.41 0.39 3.23
CA GLY A 150 4.41 1.00 4.10
C GLY A 150 5.00 1.52 5.39
N PHE A 151 4.22 2.31 6.10
CA PHE A 151 4.60 2.88 7.39
C PHE A 151 3.85 2.18 8.54
N SER A 152 4.50 1.92 9.67
CA SER A 152 3.90 1.34 10.88
C SER A 152 3.10 0.05 10.59
N SER A 153 1.79 0.01 10.87
CA SER A 153 0.92 -1.12 10.51
C SER A 153 0.93 -1.43 9.01
N GLY A 154 1.08 -0.42 8.14
CA GLY A 154 1.27 -0.63 6.70
C GLY A 154 2.58 -1.33 6.37
N GLY A 155 3.67 -1.00 7.08
CA GLY A 155 4.96 -1.71 6.98
C GLY A 155 4.87 -3.18 7.42
N HIS A 156 4.08 -3.46 8.47
CA HIS A 156 3.79 -4.84 8.86
C HIS A 156 3.05 -5.59 7.75
N LEU A 157 1.98 -4.99 7.17
CA LEU A 157 1.23 -5.61 6.08
C LEU A 157 2.08 -5.83 4.83
N ALA A 158 2.96 -4.86 4.50
CA ALA A 158 3.91 -5.00 3.40
C ALA A 158 4.86 -6.19 3.61
N SER A 159 5.45 -6.31 4.81
CA SER A 159 6.34 -7.42 5.16
C SER A 159 5.60 -8.76 5.13
N LEU A 160 4.38 -8.79 5.66
CA LEU A 160 3.56 -10.01 5.68
C LEU A 160 3.18 -10.43 4.24
N ALA A 161 2.83 -9.48 3.37
CA ALA A 161 2.54 -9.77 1.97
C ALA A 161 3.74 -10.38 1.24
N ALA A 162 4.95 -9.84 1.48
CA ALA A 162 6.18 -10.31 0.85
C ALA A 162 6.62 -11.70 1.32
N THR A 163 6.36 -12.06 2.59
CA THR A 163 6.85 -13.31 3.19
C THR A 163 5.85 -14.47 3.18
N THR A 164 4.58 -14.22 2.86
CA THR A 164 3.51 -15.23 2.92
C THR A 164 2.98 -15.62 1.54
N THR A 165 3.83 -15.56 0.53
CA THR A 165 3.50 -16.02 -0.82
C THR A 165 3.26 -17.53 -0.81
N GLY A 166 2.07 -17.96 -1.27
CA GLY A 166 1.72 -19.39 -1.31
C GLY A 166 0.99 -19.93 -0.09
N GLU A 167 1.01 -19.25 1.06
CA GLU A 167 0.31 -19.70 2.27
C GLU A 167 -1.22 -19.64 2.12
N LYS A 168 -1.91 -20.78 2.31
CA LYS A 168 -3.36 -20.90 2.09
C LYS A 168 -4.19 -19.93 2.94
N ILE A 169 -3.83 -19.75 4.22
CA ILE A 169 -4.54 -18.86 5.14
C ILE A 169 -4.59 -17.40 4.63
N TYR A 170 -3.64 -17.02 3.79
CA TYR A 170 -3.56 -15.68 3.21
C TYR A 170 -4.04 -15.61 1.76
N LYS A 171 -4.51 -16.72 1.20
CA LYS A 171 -5.11 -16.75 -0.15
C LYS A 171 -6.63 -16.56 -0.12
N LEU A 172 -7.26 -16.87 1.00
CA LEU A 172 -8.70 -16.75 1.19
C LEU A 172 -9.01 -15.29 1.54
N GLY A 173 -9.68 -14.55 0.71
CA GLY A 173 -10.02 -13.20 1.11
C GLY A 173 -10.78 -12.37 0.10
N THR A 174 -10.97 -12.91 -1.07
CA THR A 174 -11.81 -12.28 -2.07
C THR A 174 -12.49 -13.38 -2.86
N GLU A 175 -13.42 -14.10 -2.22
CA GLU A 175 -14.30 -15.05 -2.93
C GLU A 175 -15.16 -14.37 -3.98
N SER A 176 -15.24 -13.03 -3.97
CA SER A 176 -15.97 -12.22 -4.93
C SER A 176 -15.13 -11.77 -6.14
N VAL A 177 -13.82 -11.90 -6.11
CA VAL A 177 -12.97 -11.54 -7.25
C VAL A 177 -12.46 -12.82 -7.88
N ASP A 178 -13.23 -13.36 -8.80
CA ASP A 178 -12.81 -14.44 -9.69
C ASP A 178 -11.81 -13.90 -10.72
N LEU A 179 -10.60 -13.65 -10.25
CA LEU A 179 -9.44 -13.35 -11.09
C LEU A 179 -8.65 -14.63 -11.42
N GLU A 180 -9.21 -15.82 -11.14
CA GLU A 180 -8.52 -17.11 -11.40
C GLU A 180 -8.18 -17.32 -12.87
N GLY A 181 -8.86 -16.63 -13.80
CA GLY A 181 -8.58 -16.73 -15.22
C GLY A 181 -7.37 -15.93 -15.73
N SER A 182 -6.85 -14.96 -14.94
CA SER A 182 -5.80 -14.05 -15.42
C SER A 182 -4.49 -14.09 -14.63
N LEU A 183 -4.46 -14.77 -13.48
CA LEU A 183 -3.30 -14.76 -12.59
C LEU A 183 -2.79 -16.18 -12.41
N GLY A 184 -1.76 -16.52 -13.17
CA GLY A 184 -1.03 -17.77 -12.99
C GLY A 184 -0.65 -17.98 -11.51
N ASN A 185 -0.56 -19.24 -11.13
CA ASN A 185 -0.23 -19.73 -9.78
C ASN A 185 0.85 -18.89 -9.09
N TYR A 186 0.49 -18.25 -7.96
CA TYR A 186 1.41 -17.61 -7.03
C TYR A 186 1.34 -18.34 -5.69
#